data_ff2acdb8f983f7e5cc9127ed9f71e7f7
#
_entry.id   ff2acdb8f983f7e5cc9127ed9f71e7f7
#
_cell.length_a   1.000
_cell.length_b   1.000
_cell.length_c   1.000
_cell.angle_alpha   90.00
_cell.angle_beta   90.00
_cell.angle_gamma   90.00
#
_symmetry.space_group_name_H-M   'P 1'
#
loop_
_entity.id
_entity.type
_entity.pdbx_description
1 polymer ?
#
loop_
_entity_poly.entity_id
_entity_poly.type
_entity_poly.pdbx_seq_one_letter_code
_entity_poly.pdbx_strand_id
1 'polypeptide(L)'
;RFPDLGRRRDNEDELTRIIAAWTAGQDKHELAARLQAAGIAAAPVQTPKDLAEDPYLAHRGFFTELEHPDAGRHRHPGLPIHLSATPGAQLRSAPPFGWHNRHVLETILKLSPEEIAAIEASDAMATEPLEGA
;
A
#
# COMPACT_ATOMS: atom_id res chain seq x y z
N ARG A 1 -18.01 24.22 28.68
CA ARG A 1 -18.81 23.83 27.50
C ARG A 1 -18.70 22.34 27.20
N PHE A 2 -17.58 21.67 27.50
CA PHE A 2 -17.27 20.30 27.09
C PHE A 2 -16.93 19.37 28.25
N PRO A 3 -17.63 19.39 29.40
CA PRO A 3 -17.23 18.68 30.62
C PRO A 3 -17.44 17.16 30.53
N ASP A 4 -18.35 16.70 29.69
CA ASP A 4 -18.72 15.30 29.52
C ASP A 4 -18.96 14.94 28.05
N LEU A 5 -19.15 13.63 27.78
CA LEU A 5 -19.35 13.11 26.43
C LEU A 5 -20.62 13.67 25.76
N GLY A 6 -21.73 13.76 26.52
CA GLY A 6 -23.00 14.29 25.97
C GLY A 6 -22.81 15.71 25.48
N ARG A 7 -22.28 16.60 26.34
CA ARG A 7 -22.04 17.99 25.98
C ARG A 7 -21.01 18.18 24.87
N ARG A 8 -20.02 17.31 24.74
CA ARG A 8 -19.10 17.31 23.61
C ARG A 8 -19.80 16.99 22.30
N ARG A 9 -20.70 16.01 22.31
CA ARG A 9 -21.51 15.66 21.11
C ARG A 9 -22.48 16.77 20.72
N ASP A 10 -23.17 17.35 21.71
CA ASP A 10 -24.12 18.44 21.46
C ASP A 10 -23.45 19.72 20.89
N ASN A 11 -22.14 19.86 21.09
CA ASN A 11 -21.34 21.01 20.64
C ASN A 11 -20.17 20.59 19.75
N GLU A 12 -20.32 19.50 18.97
CA GLU A 12 -19.25 18.90 18.17
C GLU A 12 -18.66 19.88 17.15
N ASP A 13 -19.51 20.62 16.45
CA ASP A 13 -19.08 21.60 15.44
C ASP A 13 -18.24 22.73 16.05
N GLU A 14 -18.60 23.21 17.23
CA GLU A 14 -17.84 24.24 17.94
C GLU A 14 -16.50 23.69 18.40
N LEU A 15 -16.48 22.48 18.99
CA LEU A 15 -15.28 21.81 19.44
C LEU A 15 -14.31 21.56 18.28
N THR A 16 -14.83 21.06 17.17
CA THR A 16 -14.07 20.81 15.94
C THR A 16 -13.43 22.10 15.42
N ARG A 17 -14.20 23.19 15.38
CA ARG A 17 -13.69 24.48 14.93
C ARG A 17 -12.58 25.04 15.82
N ILE A 18 -12.70 24.89 17.13
CA ILE A 18 -11.67 25.30 18.11
C ILE A 18 -10.39 24.49 17.90
N ILE A 19 -10.50 23.16 17.80
CA ILE A 19 -9.35 22.27 17.58
C ILE A 19 -8.70 22.56 16.23
N ALA A 20 -9.49 22.65 15.16
CA ALA A 20 -8.97 22.92 13.82
C ALA A 20 -8.22 24.27 13.74
N ALA A 21 -8.76 25.32 14.34
CA ALA A 21 -8.10 26.63 14.39
C ALA A 21 -6.78 26.59 15.17
N TRP A 22 -6.71 25.80 16.24
CA TRP A 22 -5.50 25.65 17.04
C TRP A 22 -4.44 24.79 16.33
N THR A 23 -4.84 23.76 15.59
CA THR A 23 -3.90 22.84 14.90
C THR A 23 -3.39 23.38 13.57
N ALA A 24 -4.15 24.24 12.89
CA ALA A 24 -3.88 24.69 11.52
C ALA A 24 -2.48 25.33 11.31
N GLY A 25 -1.91 25.95 12.34
CA GLY A 25 -0.59 26.61 12.27
C GLY A 25 0.55 25.78 12.83
N GLN A 26 0.35 24.49 13.10
CA GLN A 26 1.35 23.64 13.75
C GLN A 26 1.85 22.55 12.82
N ASP A 27 3.12 22.16 12.98
CA ASP A 27 3.65 20.97 12.31
C ASP A 27 2.95 19.71 12.86
N LYS A 28 2.48 18.85 11.98
CA LYS A 28 1.68 17.68 12.33
C LYS A 28 2.44 16.65 13.16
N HIS A 29 3.74 16.48 12.94
CA HIS A 29 4.55 15.50 13.66
C HIS A 29 4.93 16.01 15.05
N GLU A 30 5.32 17.27 15.16
CA GLU A 30 5.59 17.93 16.44
C GLU A 30 4.34 17.99 17.31
N LEU A 31 3.19 18.34 16.71
CA LEU A 31 1.91 18.37 17.41
C LEU A 31 1.51 16.98 17.93
N ALA A 32 1.62 15.94 17.11
CA ALA A 32 1.33 14.58 17.52
C ALA A 32 2.23 14.14 18.69
N ALA A 33 3.53 14.41 18.60
CA ALA A 33 4.48 14.10 19.69
C ALA A 33 4.13 14.83 21.00
N ARG A 34 3.77 16.11 20.93
CA ARG A 34 3.34 16.90 22.11
C ARG A 34 2.06 16.35 22.74
N LEU A 35 1.07 15.97 21.93
CA LEU A 35 -0.18 15.38 22.40
C LEU A 35 0.06 14.02 23.05
N GLN A 36 0.89 13.18 22.43
CA GLN A 36 1.26 11.87 23.00
C GLN A 36 2.01 12.02 24.32
N ALA A 37 2.94 12.98 24.44
CA ALA A 37 3.63 13.30 25.68
C ALA A 37 2.68 13.74 26.80
N ALA A 38 1.54 14.35 26.44
CA ALA A 38 0.47 14.73 27.36
C ALA A 38 -0.53 13.58 27.64
N GLY A 39 -0.28 12.37 27.16
CA GLY A 39 -1.16 11.19 27.35
C GLY A 39 -2.39 11.19 26.43
N ILE A 40 -2.40 11.99 25.38
CA ILE A 40 -3.50 12.04 24.42
C ILE A 40 -3.16 11.14 23.22
N ALA A 41 -4.07 10.22 22.88
CA ALA A 41 -3.94 9.40 21.68
C ALA A 41 -4.07 10.29 20.43
N ALA A 42 -2.94 10.53 19.78
CA ALA A 42 -2.86 11.37 18.59
C ALA A 42 -1.87 10.78 17.59
N ALA A 43 -2.13 10.98 16.31
CA ALA A 43 -1.21 10.63 15.23
C ALA A 43 -1.36 11.67 14.10
N PRO A 44 -0.30 11.93 13.31
CA PRO A 44 -0.39 12.80 12.16
C PRO A 44 -1.18 12.13 11.03
N VAL A 45 -1.94 12.88 10.27
CA VAL A 45 -2.48 12.42 8.99
C VAL A 45 -1.32 12.38 7.99
N GLN A 46 -1.01 11.17 7.49
CA GLN A 46 0.15 10.94 6.65
C GLN A 46 -0.21 10.90 5.16
N THR A 47 0.63 11.52 4.35
CA THR A 47 0.63 11.35 2.90
C THR A 47 1.39 10.08 2.51
N PRO A 48 1.28 9.58 1.25
CA PRO A 48 2.10 8.46 0.78
C PRO A 48 3.61 8.70 0.94
N LYS A 49 4.07 9.94 0.80
CA LYS A 49 5.46 10.32 1.03
C LYS A 49 5.84 10.16 2.51
N ASP A 50 5.02 10.66 3.41
CA ASP A 50 5.25 10.51 4.86
C ASP A 50 5.34 9.04 5.26
N LEU A 51 4.45 8.18 4.72
CA LEU A 51 4.50 6.74 4.97
C LEU A 51 5.80 6.11 4.46
N ALA A 52 6.27 6.51 3.27
CA ALA A 52 7.51 5.99 2.70
C ALA A 52 8.75 6.39 3.50
N GLU A 53 8.69 7.52 4.22
CA GLU A 53 9.77 8.08 5.03
C GLU A 53 9.58 7.82 6.54
N ASP A 54 8.50 7.14 6.94
CA ASP A 54 8.16 6.90 8.34
C ASP A 54 9.19 5.96 9.02
N PRO A 55 9.88 6.42 10.08
CA PRO A 55 10.92 5.63 10.74
C PRO A 55 10.35 4.40 11.46
N TYR A 56 9.08 4.42 11.90
CA TYR A 56 8.45 3.28 12.53
C TYR A 56 8.15 2.19 11.50
N LEU A 57 7.63 2.56 10.31
CA LEU A 57 7.41 1.61 9.21
C LEU A 57 8.73 1.04 8.69
N ALA A 58 9.79 1.85 8.64
CA ALA A 58 11.14 1.39 8.31
C ALA A 58 11.67 0.39 9.35
N HIS A 59 11.54 0.71 10.65
CA HIS A 59 11.94 -0.19 11.74
C HIS A 59 11.16 -1.52 11.71
N ARG A 60 9.90 -1.49 11.33
CA ARG A 60 9.07 -2.70 11.18
C ARG A 60 9.36 -3.50 9.92
N GLY A 61 10.21 -3.02 9.02
CA GLY A 61 10.44 -3.67 7.72
C GLY A 61 9.18 -3.74 6.86
N PHE A 62 8.28 -2.73 6.98
CA PHE A 62 7.01 -2.74 6.26
C PHE A 62 7.20 -2.65 4.74
N PHE A 63 8.21 -1.92 4.27
CA PHE A 63 8.49 -1.83 2.84
C PHE A 63 9.52 -2.87 2.42
N THR A 64 9.23 -3.59 1.35
CA THR A 64 10.13 -4.56 0.71
C THR A 64 10.62 -4.00 -0.62
N GLU A 65 11.92 -4.08 -0.89
CA GLU A 65 12.46 -3.76 -2.19
C GLU A 65 12.28 -4.95 -3.14
N LEU A 66 11.66 -4.69 -4.28
CA LEU A 66 11.45 -5.66 -5.34
C LEU A 66 11.98 -5.09 -6.65
N GLU A 67 12.52 -5.96 -7.49
CA GLU A 67 13.00 -5.62 -8.82
C GLU A 67 11.97 -6.04 -9.86
N HIS A 68 11.56 -5.10 -10.69
CA HIS A 68 10.67 -5.34 -11.82
C HIS A 68 11.47 -5.23 -13.12
N PRO A 69 11.32 -6.16 -14.08
CA PRO A 69 12.10 -6.15 -15.31
C PRO A 69 12.07 -4.82 -16.09
N ASP A 70 10.89 -4.19 -16.18
CA ASP A 70 10.70 -2.96 -16.93
C ASP A 70 10.82 -1.69 -16.08
N ALA A 71 10.41 -1.75 -14.81
CA ALA A 71 10.35 -0.58 -13.95
C ALA A 71 11.56 -0.44 -12.99
N GLY A 72 12.43 -1.46 -12.93
CA GLY A 72 13.59 -1.49 -12.06
C GLY A 72 13.24 -1.73 -10.58
N ARG A 73 14.11 -1.28 -9.69
CA ARG A 73 13.99 -1.51 -8.24
C ARG A 73 13.09 -0.47 -7.57
N HIS A 74 12.05 -0.95 -6.89
CA HIS A 74 11.09 -0.12 -6.16
C HIS A 74 10.77 -0.70 -4.79
N ARG A 75 10.42 0.19 -3.85
CA ARG A 75 9.86 -0.21 -2.56
C ARG A 75 8.37 -0.44 -2.68
N HIS A 76 7.93 -1.61 -2.25
CA HIS A 76 6.52 -2.00 -2.20
C HIS A 76 6.05 -2.14 -0.76
N PRO A 77 4.79 -1.77 -0.44
CA PRO A 77 4.19 -2.10 0.84
C PRO A 77 4.20 -3.61 1.04
N GLY A 78 4.74 -4.06 2.15
CA GLY A 78 4.74 -5.46 2.54
C GLY A 78 3.50 -5.85 3.37
N LEU A 79 3.60 -6.95 4.07
CA LEU A 79 2.53 -7.41 4.95
C LEU A 79 2.59 -6.67 6.29
N PRO A 80 1.46 -6.08 6.75
CA PRO A 80 1.42 -5.37 8.03
C PRO A 80 1.44 -6.33 9.24
N ILE A 81 1.13 -7.62 9.00
CA ILE A 81 1.03 -8.65 10.04
C ILE A 81 2.29 -9.51 10.00
N HIS A 82 2.94 -9.65 11.17
CA HIS A 82 4.08 -10.52 11.37
C HIS A 82 3.62 -11.79 12.11
N LEU A 83 3.66 -12.92 11.39
CA LEU A 83 3.36 -14.24 11.96
C LEU A 83 4.67 -14.94 12.30
N SER A 84 4.83 -15.37 13.56
CA SER A 84 6.07 -15.99 14.03
C SER A 84 6.33 -17.38 13.44
N ALA A 85 5.27 -18.19 13.31
CA ALA A 85 5.37 -19.56 12.80
C ALA A 85 5.32 -19.65 11.27
N THR A 86 4.61 -18.74 10.63
CA THR A 86 4.42 -18.69 9.16
C THR A 86 4.64 -17.26 8.65
N PRO A 87 5.88 -16.77 8.68
CA PRO A 87 6.16 -15.40 8.23
C PRO A 87 5.75 -15.23 6.78
N GLY A 88 4.91 -14.25 6.52
CA GLY A 88 4.57 -13.85 5.16
C GLY A 88 5.72 -13.07 4.54
N ALA A 89 5.96 -13.28 3.25
CA ALA A 89 6.95 -12.54 2.50
C ALA A 89 6.42 -12.20 1.10
N GLN A 90 6.74 -11.01 0.63
CA GLN A 90 6.56 -10.61 -0.76
C GLN A 90 7.87 -10.91 -1.49
N LEU A 91 7.87 -11.98 -2.30
CA LEU A 91 9.09 -12.52 -2.90
C LEU A 91 9.34 -12.05 -4.33
N ARG A 92 8.33 -11.49 -4.99
CA ARG A 92 8.40 -11.09 -6.40
C ARG A 92 7.61 -9.82 -6.64
N SER A 93 8.05 -9.05 -7.63
CA SER A 93 7.26 -7.96 -8.23
C SER A 93 6.05 -8.50 -9.00
N ALA A 94 5.18 -7.62 -9.43
CA ALA A 94 4.16 -7.96 -10.40
C ALA A 94 4.82 -8.51 -11.68
N PRO A 95 4.28 -9.56 -12.29
CA PRO A 95 4.82 -10.06 -13.56
C PRO A 95 4.52 -9.05 -14.69
N PRO A 96 5.40 -8.92 -15.68
CA PRO A 96 5.09 -8.24 -16.93
C PRO A 96 3.85 -8.83 -17.61
N PHE A 97 3.24 -8.06 -18.49
CA PHE A 97 2.09 -8.50 -19.28
C PHE A 97 2.43 -9.76 -20.07
N GLY A 98 1.57 -10.78 -19.99
CA GLY A 98 1.75 -12.05 -20.70
C GLY A 98 2.88 -12.97 -20.21
N TRP A 99 3.64 -12.56 -19.18
CA TRP A 99 4.80 -13.32 -18.66
C TRP A 99 4.53 -14.80 -18.37
N HIS A 100 3.33 -15.13 -17.93
CA HIS A 100 2.97 -16.51 -17.57
C HIS A 100 2.14 -17.24 -18.63
N ASN A 101 1.86 -16.63 -19.78
CA ASN A 101 1.02 -17.22 -20.82
C ASN A 101 1.47 -18.65 -21.15
N ARG A 102 2.73 -18.83 -21.50
CA ARG A 102 3.28 -20.12 -21.89
C ARG A 102 3.26 -21.13 -20.73
N HIS A 103 3.62 -20.70 -19.54
CA HIS A 103 3.55 -21.56 -18.34
C HIS A 103 2.12 -22.08 -18.08
N VAL A 104 1.11 -21.22 -18.26
CA VAL A 104 -0.29 -21.63 -18.09
C VAL A 104 -0.68 -22.67 -19.14
N LEU A 105 -0.33 -22.45 -20.41
CA LEU A 105 -0.70 -23.34 -21.49
C LEU A 105 0.03 -24.70 -21.39
N GLU A 106 1.33 -24.68 -21.19
CA GLU A 106 2.15 -25.91 -21.15
C GLU A 106 2.00 -26.68 -19.83
N THR A 107 2.09 -25.99 -18.70
CA THR A 107 2.23 -26.66 -17.40
C THR A 107 0.89 -26.91 -16.72
N ILE A 108 -0.03 -25.97 -16.80
CA ILE A 108 -1.35 -26.05 -16.12
C ILE A 108 -2.36 -26.75 -17.03
N LEU A 109 -2.50 -26.28 -18.27
CA LEU A 109 -3.47 -26.83 -19.23
C LEU A 109 -2.94 -28.04 -19.99
N LYS A 110 -1.61 -28.24 -20.01
CA LYS A 110 -0.93 -29.37 -20.67
C LYS A 110 -1.28 -29.51 -22.14
N LEU A 111 -1.41 -28.37 -22.83
CA LEU A 111 -1.67 -28.34 -24.26
C LEU A 111 -0.45 -28.82 -25.05
N SER A 112 -0.69 -29.41 -26.21
CA SER A 112 0.35 -29.79 -27.15
C SER A 112 1.00 -28.54 -27.78
N PRO A 113 2.22 -28.65 -28.33
CA PRO A 113 2.86 -27.56 -29.05
C PRO A 113 2.02 -27.01 -30.22
N GLU A 114 1.27 -27.88 -30.89
CA GLU A 114 0.39 -27.53 -32.02
C GLU A 114 -0.81 -26.70 -31.54
N GLU A 115 -1.43 -27.07 -30.42
CA GLU A 115 -2.53 -26.32 -29.82
C GLU A 115 -2.05 -24.96 -29.33
N ILE A 116 -0.88 -24.87 -28.72
CA ILE A 116 -0.28 -23.62 -28.26
C ILE A 116 -0.02 -22.71 -29.45
N ALA A 117 0.60 -23.21 -30.53
CA ALA A 117 0.87 -22.44 -31.73
C ALA A 117 -0.42 -21.91 -32.39
N ALA A 118 -1.50 -22.70 -32.37
CA ALA A 118 -2.80 -22.28 -32.87
C ALA A 118 -3.40 -21.11 -32.02
N ILE A 119 -3.23 -21.16 -30.71
CA ILE A 119 -3.68 -20.09 -29.79
C ILE A 119 -2.83 -18.83 -30.01
N GLU A 120 -1.51 -18.97 -30.10
CA GLU A 120 -0.60 -17.85 -30.37
C GLU A 120 -0.90 -17.14 -31.71
N ALA A 121 -1.30 -17.91 -32.73
CA ALA A 121 -1.66 -17.39 -34.06
C ALA A 121 -3.07 -16.79 -34.12
N SER A 122 -3.90 -16.98 -33.11
CA SER A 122 -5.31 -16.53 -33.11
C SER A 122 -5.55 -15.16 -32.47
N ASP A 123 -4.50 -14.43 -32.12
CA ASP A 123 -4.56 -13.16 -31.37
C ASP A 123 -5.33 -13.26 -30.02
N ALA A 124 -5.56 -14.47 -29.52
CA ALA A 124 -6.22 -14.70 -28.22
C ALA A 124 -5.31 -14.38 -27.01
N MET A 125 -4.02 -14.21 -27.28
CA MET A 125 -3.01 -13.88 -26.27
C MET A 125 -2.09 -12.78 -26.78
N ALA A 126 -1.60 -11.96 -25.88
CA ALA A 126 -0.57 -10.97 -26.16
C ALA A 126 0.50 -11.00 -25.07
N THR A 127 1.72 -10.61 -25.44
CA THR A 127 2.86 -10.40 -24.52
C THR A 127 3.17 -8.93 -24.33
N GLU A 128 2.48 -8.07 -25.07
CA GLU A 128 2.57 -6.61 -24.99
C GLU A 128 1.17 -6.01 -25.02
N PRO A 129 0.93 -4.88 -24.32
CA PRO A 129 -0.33 -4.15 -24.41
C PRO A 129 -0.59 -3.70 -25.85
N LEU A 130 -1.85 -3.64 -26.25
CA LEU A 130 -2.23 -3.05 -27.53
C LEU A 130 -1.87 -1.55 -27.53
N GLU A 131 -1.28 -1.08 -28.64
CA GLU A 131 -1.00 0.35 -28.80
C GLU A 131 -2.31 1.15 -28.75
N GLY A 132 -2.39 2.09 -27.83
CA GLY A 132 -3.54 3.00 -27.70
C GLY A 132 -4.70 2.50 -26.83
N ALA A 133 -4.50 1.47 -25.99
CA ALA A 133 -5.48 1.03 -24.98
C ALA A 133 -5.39 1.84 -23.68
#